data_5a7cc74f73ec55377347a94570116ca8
#
_entry.id   5a7cc74f73ec55377347a94570116ca8
#
_cell.length_a   1.000
_cell.length_b   1.000
_cell.length_c   1.000
_cell.angle_alpha   90.00
_cell.angle_beta   90.00
_cell.angle_gamma   90.00
#
_symmetry.space_group_name_H-M   'P 1'
#
loop_
_entity.id
_entity.type
_entity.pdbx_description
1 polymer ?
#
loop_
_entity_poly.entity_id
_entity_poly.type
_entity_poly.pdbx_seq_one_letter_code
_entity_poly.pdbx_strand_id
1 'polypeptide(L)' 'MTPLDLEERLVQLESRIAYYERMSEDLSDVIARQDRAIDLLTAKVQRLIERLRSVETGRDHSPQDDRPPPHY' A
#
# COMPACT_ATOMS: atom_id res chain seq x y z
N MET A 1 37.43 -30.45 13.01
CA MET A 1 36.00 -30.35 13.23
C MET A 1 35.42 -31.73 13.45
N THR A 2 34.72 -31.91 14.54
CA THR A 2 34.15 -33.21 14.86
C THR A 2 32.79 -33.35 14.21
N PRO A 3 32.29 -34.58 14.04
CA PRO A 3 30.92 -34.75 13.54
C PRO A 3 29.88 -34.07 14.39
N LEU A 4 30.11 -33.95 15.69
CA LEU A 4 29.19 -33.24 16.56
C LEU A 4 29.17 -31.77 16.26
N ASP A 5 30.33 -31.20 15.97
CA ASP A 5 30.40 -29.80 15.59
C ASP A 5 29.66 -29.52 14.29
N LEU A 6 29.77 -30.47 13.35
CA LEU A 6 29.04 -30.35 12.09
C LEU A 6 27.53 -30.42 12.30
N GLU A 7 27.10 -31.34 13.14
CA GLU A 7 25.69 -31.44 13.45
C GLU A 7 25.16 -30.19 14.10
N GLU A 8 25.88 -29.63 15.03
CA GLU A 8 25.49 -28.39 15.68
C GLU A 8 25.39 -27.26 14.69
N ARG A 9 26.35 -27.19 13.76
CA ARG A 9 26.29 -26.16 12.73
C ARG A 9 25.11 -26.32 11.81
N LEU A 10 24.78 -27.56 11.47
CA LEU A 10 23.63 -27.82 10.63
C LEU A 10 22.34 -27.41 11.33
N VAL A 11 22.22 -27.72 12.61
CA VAL A 11 21.06 -27.32 13.38
C VAL A 11 20.94 -25.80 13.43
N GLN A 12 22.07 -25.12 13.65
CA GLN A 12 22.07 -23.66 13.68
C GLN A 12 21.65 -23.09 12.33
N LEU A 13 22.15 -23.65 11.26
CA LEU A 13 21.79 -23.20 9.92
C LEU A 13 20.32 -23.44 9.62
N GLU A 14 19.81 -24.58 10.00
CA GLU A 14 18.40 -24.89 9.83
C GLU A 14 17.52 -23.91 10.58
N SER A 15 17.94 -23.57 11.80
CA SER A 15 17.21 -22.58 12.60
C SER A 15 17.21 -21.22 11.95
N ARG A 16 18.35 -20.82 11.37
CA ARG A 16 18.44 -19.53 10.68
C ARG A 16 17.59 -19.52 9.43
N ILE A 17 17.58 -20.61 8.69
CA ILE A 17 16.76 -20.70 7.50
C ILE A 17 15.29 -20.57 7.88
N ALA A 18 14.86 -21.29 8.90
CA ALA A 18 13.47 -21.19 9.36
C ALA A 18 13.11 -19.78 9.79
N TYR A 19 14.03 -19.12 10.47
CA TYR A 19 13.82 -17.74 10.88
C TYR A 19 13.66 -16.81 9.68
N TYR A 20 14.55 -16.95 8.70
CA TYR A 20 14.51 -16.10 7.53
C TYR A 20 13.30 -16.40 6.64
N GLU A 21 12.89 -17.64 6.57
CA GLU A 21 11.68 -17.98 5.85
C GLU A 21 10.46 -17.31 6.46
N ARG A 22 10.36 -17.35 7.78
CA ARG A 22 9.25 -16.68 8.46
C ARG A 22 9.31 -15.18 8.28
N MET A 23 10.51 -14.61 8.38
CA MET A 23 10.67 -13.18 8.18
C MET A 23 10.30 -12.78 6.75
N SER A 24 10.66 -13.61 5.78
CA SER A 24 10.32 -13.35 4.39
C SER A 24 8.81 -13.36 4.18
N GLU A 25 8.11 -14.31 4.80
CA GLU A 25 6.65 -14.35 4.72
C GLU A 25 6.02 -13.11 5.36
N ASP A 26 6.53 -12.72 6.52
CA ASP A 26 6.02 -11.54 7.21
C ASP A 26 6.24 -10.28 6.38
N LEU A 27 7.41 -10.16 5.77
CA LEU A 27 7.70 -9.02 4.90
C LEU A 27 6.81 -9.01 3.68
N SER A 28 6.55 -10.17 3.10
CA SER A 28 5.64 -10.25 1.97
C SER A 28 4.24 -9.78 2.33
N ASP A 29 3.78 -10.12 3.53
CA ASP A 29 2.47 -9.68 4.00
C ASP A 29 2.44 -8.16 4.19
N VAL A 30 3.52 -7.60 4.74
CA VAL A 30 3.61 -6.15 4.93
C VAL A 30 3.60 -5.45 3.57
N ILE A 31 4.37 -5.96 2.62
CA ILE A 31 4.43 -5.38 1.28
C ILE A 31 3.06 -5.41 0.63
N ALA A 32 2.35 -6.51 0.74
CA ALA A 32 1.01 -6.61 0.15
C ALA A 32 0.05 -5.59 0.76
N ARG A 33 0.13 -5.39 2.08
CA ARG A 33 -0.71 -4.41 2.74
C ARG A 33 -0.35 -2.99 2.33
N GLN A 34 0.94 -2.72 2.20
CA GLN A 34 1.40 -1.41 1.77
C GLN A 34 0.99 -1.12 0.34
N ASP A 35 1.06 -2.10 -0.53
CA ASP A 35 0.63 -1.93 -1.91
C ASP A 35 -0.84 -1.56 -1.98
N ARG A 36 -1.67 -2.23 -1.18
CA ARG A 36 -3.10 -1.90 -1.14
C ARG A 36 -3.34 -0.49 -0.61
N ALA A 37 -2.56 -0.08 0.39
CA ALA A 37 -2.69 1.26 0.93
C ALA A 37 -2.26 2.30 -0.10
N ILE A 38 -1.20 2.04 -0.84
CA ILE A 38 -0.74 2.93 -1.89
C ILE A 38 -1.78 3.05 -3.00
N ASP A 39 -2.37 1.95 -3.40
CA ASP A 39 -3.40 1.97 -4.43
C ASP A 39 -4.61 2.80 -3.99
N LEU A 40 -5.01 2.63 -2.75
CA LEU A 40 -6.13 3.39 -2.21
C LEU A 40 -5.81 4.88 -2.16
N LEU A 41 -4.62 5.23 -1.69
CA LEU A 41 -4.19 6.62 -1.63
C LEU A 41 -4.06 7.22 -3.01
N THR A 42 -3.54 6.47 -3.96
CA THR A 42 -3.41 6.92 -5.34
C THR A 42 -4.79 7.26 -5.91
N ALA A 43 -5.76 6.39 -5.68
CA ALA A 43 -7.12 6.64 -6.16
C ALA A 43 -7.72 7.88 -5.52
N LYS A 44 -7.47 8.08 -4.24
CA LYS A 44 -7.98 9.27 -3.54
C LYS A 44 -7.35 10.54 -4.08
N VAL A 45 -6.04 10.50 -4.30
CA VAL A 45 -5.34 11.67 -4.84
C VAL A 45 -5.85 12.00 -6.23
N GLN A 46 -6.05 10.99 -7.07
CA GLN A 46 -6.57 11.21 -8.41
C GLN A 46 -7.95 11.86 -8.38
N ARG A 47 -8.80 11.43 -7.48
CA ARG A 47 -10.12 12.03 -7.34
C ARG A 47 -10.03 13.49 -6.88
N LEU A 48 -9.11 13.75 -5.97
CA LEU A 48 -8.91 15.12 -5.51
C LEU A 48 -8.40 16.02 -6.63
N ILE A 49 -7.49 15.50 -7.45
CA ILE A 49 -6.97 16.26 -8.57
C ILE A 49 -8.09 16.56 -9.57
N GLU A 50 -8.94 15.59 -9.84
CA GLU A 50 -10.06 15.80 -10.74
C GLU A 50 -11.01 16.86 -10.20
N ARG A 51 -11.27 16.81 -8.90
CA ARG A 51 -12.13 17.81 -8.28
C ARG A 51 -11.53 19.20 -8.36
N LEU A 52 -10.23 19.29 -8.14
CA LEU A 52 -9.55 20.57 -8.26
C LEU A 52 -9.63 21.11 -9.68
N ARG A 53 -9.39 20.27 -10.65
CA ARG A 53 -9.49 20.69 -12.05
C ARG A 53 -10.89 21.15 -12.39
N SER A 54 -11.87 20.44 -11.89
CA SER A 54 -13.26 20.80 -12.13
C SER A 54 -13.58 22.16 -11.52
N VAL A 55 -13.09 22.40 -10.31
CA VAL A 55 -13.31 23.68 -9.68
C VAL A 55 -12.60 24.78 -10.44
N GLU A 56 -11.37 24.54 -10.86
CA GLU A 56 -10.62 25.53 -11.62
C GLU A 56 -11.27 25.86 -12.95
N THR A 57 -11.86 24.89 -13.59
CA THR A 57 -12.52 25.11 -14.86
C THR A 57 -13.98 25.51 -14.68
N GLY A 58 -14.46 25.51 -13.45
CA GLY A 58 -15.84 25.85 -13.20
C GLY A 58 -16.82 24.76 -13.56
N ARG A 59 -16.34 23.55 -13.71
CA ARG A 59 -17.24 22.48 -14.10
C ARG A 59 -17.74 21.62 -12.97
N ASP A 60 -16.97 21.55 -11.90
CA ASP A 60 -17.35 20.69 -10.81
C ASP A 60 -18.18 21.47 -9.85
N HIS A 61 -19.41 21.57 -10.10
CA HIS A 61 -20.28 22.27 -9.22
C HIS A 61 -21.13 21.29 -8.47
N SER A 62 -21.46 21.62 -7.28
CA SER A 62 -22.49 20.84 -6.61
C SER A 62 -23.75 21.04 -7.44
N PRO A 63 -24.70 20.15 -7.32
CA PRO A 63 -25.95 20.32 -8.06
C PRO A 63 -26.59 21.68 -7.84
N GLN A 64 -26.35 22.26 -6.69
CA GLN A 64 -26.89 23.58 -6.44
C GLN A 64 -26.13 24.64 -7.18
N ASP A 65 -24.83 24.49 -7.30
CA ASP A 65 -24.01 25.45 -7.98
C ASP A 65 -24.19 25.34 -9.48
N ASP A 66 -24.55 24.18 -9.96
CA ASP A 66 -24.77 23.99 -11.35
C ASP A 66 -26.01 24.65 -11.82
N ARG A 67 -26.91 24.97 -10.95
CA ARG A 67 -28.11 25.58 -11.35
C ARG A 67 -27.88 26.99 -11.65
N PRO A 68 -28.49 27.46 -12.68
CA PRO A 68 -28.41 28.86 -12.93
C PRO A 68 -28.98 29.53 -11.72
N PRO A 69 -28.48 30.62 -11.43
CA PRO A 69 -29.05 31.35 -10.39
C PRO A 69 -30.52 31.46 -10.64
N PRO A 70 -31.14 31.31 -9.62
CA PRO A 70 -32.53 31.36 -9.75
C PRO A 70 -32.85 32.56 -10.47
N HIS A 71 -33.33 32.35 -11.32
CA HIS A 71 -33.64 33.36 -12.05
C HIS A 71 -34.62 33.94 -11.48
N TYR A 72 -34.27 34.14 -11.02
CA TYR A 72 -34.94 34.97 -10.41
C TYR A 72 -34.94 36.08 -11.23
#